data_2536036b225ce56918b5df4c0a57b376
#
_entry.id   2536036b225ce56918b5df4c0a57b376
#
_cell.length_a   1.000
_cell.length_b   1.000
_cell.length_c   1.000
_cell.angle_alpha   90.00
_cell.angle_beta   90.00
_cell.angle_gamma   90.00
#
_symmetry.space_group_name_H-M   'P 1'
#
loop_
_entity.id
_entity.type
_entity.pdbx_description
1 polymer ?
#
loop_
_entity_poly.entity_id
_entity_poly.type
_entity_poly.pdbx_seq_one_letter_code
_entity_poly.pdbx_strand_id
1 'polypeptide(L)'
;QNEFEIISGASVLYEGKFEAVNRENFARLLEFCRINLFHAQQVQIKRGGATFTLKADVDFSADFLMAAGVGALDGIFVSDEKSKIALAAFEKPLISLKTNAIFRKNHENAPKFFDVKLAGDIFVFALGRALASDGIYFLSAKCESAAQKDQIFKVAPLQNGFLIVQNEDFLSDAASAYLKNSNDKNSALFALTCREKGVLNDSKKRVLRCFLGVGADDEIAIYGESSKKILLKFDLPRSFDELKAQICADETGAKLFENFSAKFNVDAAKIDEILKSANAGFYGIFSVAAQLIWGRDAAFLMAAAEDFAGGKGVRLDFCTDECGCVQADKILRSAMSYALAGANEKLFAFGFFDSLSYFLSDLADERKEDFDVLIFGGAMFSGRKFADLMLKLCKNFDASFSDSFALQAR
;
A
#
# COMPACT_ATOMS: atom_id res chain seq x y z
N GLN A 1 -42.00 20.96 -11.13
CA GLN A 1 -41.06 21.07 -10.03
C GLN A 1 -40.17 19.83 -10.07
N ASN A 2 -38.88 19.99 -10.39
CA ASN A 2 -37.92 18.91 -10.28
C ASN A 2 -37.57 18.77 -8.81
N GLU A 3 -38.11 17.79 -8.12
CA GLU A 3 -37.70 17.42 -6.76
C GLU A 3 -36.40 16.62 -6.87
N PHE A 4 -35.33 17.13 -6.27
CA PHE A 4 -34.10 16.36 -6.07
C PHE A 4 -34.25 15.54 -4.79
N GLU A 5 -34.22 14.22 -4.91
CA GLU A 5 -34.18 13.34 -3.75
C GLU A 5 -32.73 13.05 -3.38
N ILE A 6 -32.35 13.36 -2.14
CA ILE A 6 -31.04 12.99 -1.59
C ILE A 6 -31.22 11.66 -0.89
N ILE A 7 -30.57 10.61 -1.42
CA ILE A 7 -30.67 9.25 -0.89
C ILE A 7 -29.43 8.96 -0.05
N SER A 8 -29.61 8.54 1.21
CA SER A 8 -28.56 7.93 2.03
C SER A 8 -28.56 6.42 1.80
N GLY A 9 -27.37 5.84 1.59
CA GLY A 9 -27.17 4.40 1.57
C GLY A 9 -26.82 3.81 2.94
N ALA A 10 -26.87 4.63 4.00
CA ALA A 10 -26.53 4.21 5.35
C ALA A 10 -27.70 3.52 6.07
N SER A 11 -27.36 2.60 6.97
CA SER A 11 -28.26 2.06 8.00
C SER A 11 -27.58 2.16 9.35
N VAL A 12 -28.30 2.54 10.38
CA VAL A 12 -27.79 2.72 11.75
C VAL A 12 -28.29 1.57 12.63
N LEU A 13 -27.42 1.01 13.46
CA LEU A 13 -27.84 0.07 14.50
C LEU A 13 -28.57 0.87 15.59
N TYR A 14 -29.90 0.74 15.61
CA TYR A 14 -30.79 1.39 16.55
C TYR A 14 -31.65 0.33 17.24
N GLU A 15 -31.71 0.32 18.58
CA GLU A 15 -32.47 -0.64 19.39
C GLU A 15 -32.26 -2.13 18.96
N GLY A 16 -31.00 -2.48 18.64
CA GLY A 16 -30.61 -3.86 18.30
C GLY A 16 -30.88 -4.27 16.85
N LYS A 17 -31.37 -3.36 15.99
CA LYS A 17 -31.63 -3.64 14.57
C LYS A 17 -31.01 -2.55 13.67
N PHE A 18 -30.55 -2.93 12.49
CA PHE A 18 -30.14 -1.96 11.48
C PHE A 18 -31.37 -1.33 10.82
N GLU A 19 -31.53 -0.03 11.03
CA GLU A 19 -32.60 0.78 10.45
C GLU A 19 -32.01 1.61 9.29
N ALA A 20 -32.55 1.43 8.07
CA ALA A 20 -32.14 2.20 6.90
C ALA A 20 -32.52 3.68 7.08
N VAL A 21 -31.56 4.57 6.81
CA VAL A 21 -31.79 6.01 6.91
C VAL A 21 -32.68 6.47 5.77
N ASN A 22 -33.75 7.19 6.10
CA ASN A 22 -34.69 7.79 5.16
C ASN A 22 -35.14 9.17 5.67
N ARG A 23 -35.97 9.88 4.87
CA ARG A 23 -36.43 11.23 5.20
C ARG A 23 -37.14 11.31 6.57
N GLU A 24 -37.91 10.30 6.93
CA GLU A 24 -38.73 10.30 8.15
C GLU A 24 -37.91 10.11 9.42
N ASN A 25 -36.88 9.22 9.35
CA ASN A 25 -36.07 8.87 10.51
C ASN A 25 -34.71 9.61 10.59
N PHE A 26 -34.34 10.38 9.56
CA PHE A 26 -33.03 11.03 9.45
C PHE A 26 -32.67 11.84 10.70
N ALA A 27 -33.53 12.76 11.11
CA ALA A 27 -33.26 13.63 12.25
C ALA A 27 -33.15 12.85 13.56
N ARG A 28 -34.01 11.85 13.77
CA ARG A 28 -34.00 10.99 14.96
C ARG A 28 -32.73 10.16 15.04
N LEU A 29 -32.34 9.50 13.96
CA LEU A 29 -31.14 8.68 13.91
C LEU A 29 -29.87 9.53 13.99
N LEU A 30 -29.86 10.73 13.39
CA LEU A 30 -28.75 11.66 13.48
C LEU A 30 -28.50 12.09 14.93
N GLU A 31 -29.57 12.51 15.64
CA GLU A 31 -29.46 12.93 17.04
C GLU A 31 -29.08 11.76 17.95
N PHE A 32 -29.63 10.57 17.72
CA PHE A 32 -29.22 9.34 18.42
C PHE A 32 -27.71 9.09 18.27
N CYS A 33 -27.18 9.11 17.04
CA CYS A 33 -25.75 8.91 16.78
C CYS A 33 -24.91 10.03 17.42
N ARG A 34 -25.34 11.29 17.28
CA ARG A 34 -24.64 12.44 17.83
C ARG A 34 -24.52 12.36 19.35
N ILE A 35 -25.62 12.08 20.07
CA ILE A 35 -25.63 11.97 21.53
C ILE A 35 -24.74 10.81 22.01
N ASN A 36 -24.85 9.62 21.39
CA ASN A 36 -24.03 8.48 21.78
C ASN A 36 -22.54 8.77 21.58
N LEU A 37 -22.16 9.32 20.44
CA LEU A 37 -20.75 9.66 20.15
C LEU A 37 -20.25 10.78 21.07
N PHE A 38 -21.07 11.80 21.36
CA PHE A 38 -20.72 12.87 22.29
C PHE A 38 -20.43 12.34 23.70
N HIS A 39 -21.15 11.30 24.13
CA HIS A 39 -20.92 10.60 25.40
C HIS A 39 -19.89 9.46 25.31
N ALA A 40 -19.02 9.48 24.30
CA ALA A 40 -17.96 8.49 24.06
C ALA A 40 -18.47 7.03 23.91
N GLN A 41 -19.73 6.86 23.55
CA GLN A 41 -20.29 5.56 23.18
C GLN A 41 -20.02 5.23 21.72
N GLN A 42 -20.12 3.96 21.38
CA GLN A 42 -19.94 3.48 20.01
C GLN A 42 -21.24 3.51 19.24
N VAL A 43 -21.15 3.80 17.93
CA VAL A 43 -22.28 3.71 17.00
C VAL A 43 -21.87 2.81 15.85
N GLN A 44 -22.77 1.92 15.44
CA GLN A 44 -22.55 1.08 14.26
C GLN A 44 -23.36 1.61 13.08
N ILE A 45 -22.69 1.78 11.96
CA ILE A 45 -23.30 2.21 10.69
C ILE A 45 -22.93 1.20 9.62
N LYS A 46 -23.93 0.73 8.88
CA LYS A 46 -23.78 -0.14 7.71
C LYS A 46 -23.95 0.67 6.44
N ARG A 47 -23.05 0.50 5.46
CA ARG A 47 -23.13 1.09 4.13
C ARG A 47 -22.52 0.16 3.08
N GLY A 48 -23.23 -0.09 1.99
CA GLY A 48 -22.72 -0.85 0.86
C GLY A 48 -22.19 -2.24 1.22
N GLY A 49 -22.79 -2.94 2.19
CA GLY A 49 -22.31 -4.26 2.64
C GLY A 49 -21.23 -4.22 3.72
N ALA A 50 -20.62 -3.07 3.99
CA ALA A 50 -19.64 -2.89 5.07
C ALA A 50 -20.30 -2.33 6.33
N THR A 51 -19.90 -2.84 7.50
CA THR A 51 -20.31 -2.35 8.82
C THR A 51 -19.13 -1.67 9.49
N PHE A 52 -19.33 -0.45 9.96
CA PHE A 52 -18.35 0.35 10.66
C PHE A 52 -18.77 0.64 12.08
N THR A 53 -17.90 0.37 13.04
CA THR A 53 -18.04 0.87 14.41
C THR A 53 -17.30 2.20 14.52
N LEU A 54 -18.04 3.27 14.84
CA LEU A 54 -17.54 4.63 14.99
C LEU A 54 -17.42 5.00 16.47
N LYS A 55 -16.37 5.74 16.82
CA LYS A 55 -16.16 6.39 18.12
C LYS A 55 -15.72 7.83 17.92
N ALA A 56 -16.10 8.70 18.84
CA ALA A 56 -15.72 10.12 18.84
C ALA A 56 -14.37 10.35 19.52
N ASP A 57 -13.34 9.69 19.02
CA ASP A 57 -11.96 9.79 19.51
C ASP A 57 -10.96 9.65 18.36
N VAL A 58 -9.68 9.80 18.69
CA VAL A 58 -8.56 9.51 17.80
C VAL A 58 -7.88 8.23 18.29
N ASP A 59 -8.45 7.10 17.94
CA ASP A 59 -7.95 5.77 18.28
C ASP A 59 -7.17 5.17 17.09
N PHE A 60 -5.87 5.05 17.21
CA PHE A 60 -4.99 4.48 16.20
C PHE A 60 -5.00 2.94 16.17
N SER A 61 -5.77 2.29 17.04
CA SER A 61 -6.09 0.87 16.90
C SER A 61 -7.26 0.62 15.92
N ALA A 62 -7.95 1.69 15.51
CA ALA A 62 -8.97 1.66 14.46
C ALA A 62 -8.35 1.44 13.07
N ASP A 63 -9.19 1.16 12.09
CA ASP A 63 -8.73 0.92 10.71
C ASP A 63 -8.43 2.23 9.97
N PHE A 64 -9.18 3.31 10.28
CA PHE A 64 -8.95 4.65 9.73
C PHE A 64 -9.63 5.72 10.58
N LEU A 65 -9.24 6.98 10.36
CA LEU A 65 -9.96 8.14 10.91
C LEU A 65 -10.88 8.73 9.85
N MET A 66 -12.08 9.09 10.26
CA MET A 66 -13.02 9.85 9.45
C MET A 66 -12.99 11.30 9.90
N ALA A 67 -12.56 12.22 9.04
CA ALA A 67 -12.53 13.64 9.34
C ALA A 67 -13.87 14.30 9.01
N ALA A 68 -14.33 15.22 9.84
CA ALA A 68 -15.54 16.01 9.64
C ALA A 68 -15.47 16.94 8.41
N GLY A 69 -14.25 17.20 7.92
CA GLY A 69 -13.98 17.98 6.72
C GLY A 69 -12.50 18.18 6.50
N VAL A 70 -12.10 18.64 5.31
CA VAL A 70 -10.69 18.85 4.96
C VAL A 70 -9.97 19.84 5.86
N GLY A 71 -10.69 20.85 6.41
CA GLY A 71 -10.11 21.83 7.34
C GLY A 71 -9.70 21.24 8.69
N ALA A 72 -10.22 20.08 9.09
CA ALA A 72 -9.84 19.42 10.33
C ALA A 72 -8.49 18.68 10.22
N LEU A 73 -8.04 18.34 9.01
CA LEU A 73 -6.88 17.48 8.79
C LEU A 73 -5.59 18.03 9.40
N ASP A 74 -5.35 19.33 9.28
CA ASP A 74 -4.10 19.97 9.70
C ASP A 74 -3.89 19.93 11.24
N GLY A 75 -4.95 19.64 12.00
CA GLY A 75 -4.85 19.41 13.45
C GLY A 75 -4.04 18.13 13.81
N ILE A 76 -4.12 17.11 12.98
CA ILE A 76 -3.47 15.81 13.23
C ILE A 76 -2.43 15.50 12.17
N PHE A 77 -2.67 15.83 10.91
CA PHE A 77 -1.89 15.39 9.76
C PHE A 77 -1.10 16.52 9.09
N VAL A 78 -0.07 16.13 8.36
CA VAL A 78 0.56 16.95 7.33
C VAL A 78 -0.14 16.61 6.02
N SER A 79 -0.94 17.53 5.50
CA SER A 79 -1.70 17.33 4.27
C SER A 79 -1.33 18.39 3.24
N ASP A 80 -0.95 17.93 2.04
CA ASP A 80 -0.77 18.81 0.88
C ASP A 80 -2.12 19.03 0.15
N GLU A 81 -2.16 20.02 -0.72
CA GLU A 81 -3.37 20.35 -1.47
C GLU A 81 -3.87 19.19 -2.34
N LYS A 82 -2.96 18.41 -2.91
CA LYS A 82 -3.29 17.23 -3.71
C LYS A 82 -4.01 16.16 -2.88
N SER A 83 -3.53 15.89 -1.67
CA SER A 83 -4.18 14.96 -0.74
C SER A 83 -5.57 15.45 -0.33
N LYS A 84 -5.72 16.77 -0.10
CA LYS A 84 -7.02 17.40 0.24
C LYS A 84 -8.01 17.28 -0.92
N ILE A 85 -7.57 17.54 -2.15
CA ILE A 85 -8.38 17.39 -3.36
C ILE A 85 -8.82 15.93 -3.54
N ALA A 86 -7.90 14.97 -3.38
CA ALA A 86 -8.23 13.56 -3.51
C ALA A 86 -9.24 13.11 -2.44
N LEU A 87 -9.06 13.49 -1.17
CA LEU A 87 -10.01 13.20 -0.10
C LEU A 87 -11.40 13.83 -0.37
N ALA A 88 -11.43 15.01 -1.01
CA ALA A 88 -12.67 15.69 -1.36
C ALA A 88 -13.32 15.16 -2.65
N ALA A 89 -12.66 14.29 -3.44
CA ALA A 89 -13.21 13.69 -4.63
C ALA A 89 -14.52 12.94 -4.35
N PHE A 90 -15.30 12.67 -5.39
CA PHE A 90 -16.61 12.01 -5.29
C PHE A 90 -16.50 10.65 -4.58
N GLU A 91 -15.48 9.89 -4.89
CA GLU A 91 -15.23 8.54 -4.38
C GLU A 91 -14.88 8.52 -2.89
N LYS A 92 -14.43 9.66 -2.32
CA LYS A 92 -14.00 9.77 -0.93
C LYS A 92 -13.03 8.66 -0.54
N PRO A 93 -11.85 8.57 -1.18
CA PRO A 93 -10.91 7.48 -0.93
C PRO A 93 -10.32 7.53 0.49
N LEU A 94 -9.78 6.39 0.93
CA LEU A 94 -8.78 6.36 1.98
C LEU A 94 -7.46 6.89 1.44
N ILE A 95 -6.80 7.75 2.22
CA ILE A 95 -5.44 8.21 1.94
C ILE A 95 -4.61 8.06 3.20
N SER A 96 -3.42 7.50 3.07
CA SER A 96 -2.45 7.43 4.17
C SER A 96 -1.76 8.78 4.31
N LEU A 97 -2.01 9.50 5.39
CA LEU A 97 -1.40 10.79 5.69
C LEU A 97 -0.39 10.69 6.83
N LYS A 98 0.68 11.48 6.73
CA LYS A 98 1.67 11.59 7.79
C LYS A 98 1.10 12.40 8.96
N THR A 99 1.15 11.86 10.18
CA THR A 99 0.80 12.61 11.39
C THR A 99 1.82 13.72 11.64
N ASN A 100 1.37 14.88 12.09
CA ASN A 100 2.26 16.01 12.32
C ASN A 100 3.12 15.81 13.58
N ALA A 101 4.25 16.52 13.66
CA ALA A 101 5.23 16.33 14.72
C ALA A 101 4.69 16.78 16.10
N ILE A 102 3.87 17.83 16.14
CA ILE A 102 3.28 18.36 17.37
C ILE A 102 2.30 17.33 17.93
N PHE A 103 1.45 16.78 17.07
CA PHE A 103 0.50 15.75 17.47
C PHE A 103 1.21 14.52 18.05
N ARG A 104 2.25 14.00 17.36
CA ARG A 104 3.03 12.86 17.86
C ARG A 104 3.77 13.11 19.17
N LYS A 105 4.21 14.36 19.41
CA LYS A 105 4.82 14.74 20.68
C LYS A 105 3.85 14.64 21.86
N ASN A 106 2.58 14.92 21.60
CA ASN A 106 1.52 14.90 22.61
C ASN A 106 0.85 13.52 22.75
N HIS A 107 1.06 12.63 21.80
CA HIS A 107 0.47 11.29 21.73
C HIS A 107 1.56 10.27 21.39
N GLU A 108 2.20 9.68 22.40
CA GLU A 108 3.38 8.80 22.25
C GLU A 108 3.13 7.58 21.35
N ASN A 109 1.89 7.07 21.30
CA ASN A 109 1.52 5.91 20.47
C ASN A 109 1.01 6.30 19.08
N ALA A 110 1.04 7.58 18.70
CA ALA A 110 0.57 7.99 17.40
C ALA A 110 1.48 7.45 16.28
N PRO A 111 0.94 6.67 15.32
CA PRO A 111 1.71 6.15 14.21
C PRO A 111 2.15 7.30 13.31
N LYS A 112 3.22 7.07 12.56
CA LYS A 112 3.80 8.05 11.68
C LYS A 112 2.91 8.37 10.48
N PHE A 113 2.23 7.35 9.98
CA PHE A 113 1.22 7.44 8.92
C PHE A 113 -0.04 6.76 9.41
N PHE A 114 -1.18 7.34 9.06
CA PHE A 114 -2.48 6.75 9.36
C PHE A 114 -3.46 7.03 8.22
N ASP A 115 -4.34 6.07 7.99
CA ASP A 115 -5.33 6.16 6.94
C ASP A 115 -6.47 7.09 7.37
N VAL A 116 -6.84 8.03 6.50
CA VAL A 116 -7.91 8.99 6.73
C VAL A 116 -8.88 9.01 5.55
N LYS A 117 -10.15 9.27 5.82
CA LYS A 117 -11.23 9.35 4.85
C LYS A 117 -12.17 10.50 5.22
N LEU A 118 -12.85 11.08 4.23
CA LEU A 118 -14.01 11.92 4.46
C LEU A 118 -15.30 11.08 4.39
N ALA A 119 -16.38 11.62 4.95
CA ALA A 119 -17.70 11.01 4.85
C ALA A 119 -18.14 10.91 3.38
N GLY A 120 -18.46 9.69 2.94
CA GLY A 120 -18.93 9.40 1.58
C GLY A 120 -20.46 9.23 1.47
N ASP A 121 -21.19 9.51 2.56
CA ASP A 121 -22.65 9.40 2.63
C ASP A 121 -23.22 10.65 3.29
N ILE A 122 -24.38 11.09 2.85
CA ILE A 122 -25.00 12.34 3.33
C ILE A 122 -25.33 12.28 4.83
N PHE A 123 -25.77 11.13 5.33
CA PHE A 123 -26.06 10.97 6.75
C PHE A 123 -24.78 11.08 7.58
N VAL A 124 -23.73 10.37 7.19
CA VAL A 124 -22.44 10.39 7.90
C VAL A 124 -21.78 11.78 7.78
N PHE A 125 -21.96 12.47 6.66
CA PHE A 125 -21.52 13.85 6.48
C PHE A 125 -22.24 14.80 7.45
N ALA A 126 -23.57 14.69 7.55
CA ALA A 126 -24.36 15.49 8.47
C ALA A 126 -23.97 15.22 9.93
N LEU A 127 -23.73 13.96 10.29
CA LEU A 127 -23.25 13.54 11.59
C LEU A 127 -21.88 14.18 11.91
N GLY A 128 -20.92 14.10 10.99
CA GLY A 128 -19.61 14.75 11.14
C GLY A 128 -19.73 16.27 11.33
N ARG A 129 -20.64 16.94 10.60
CA ARG A 129 -20.89 18.38 10.75
C ARG A 129 -21.52 18.72 12.09
N ALA A 130 -22.48 17.94 12.56
CA ALA A 130 -23.10 18.12 13.87
C ALA A 130 -22.06 17.96 15.00
N LEU A 131 -21.25 16.90 14.94
CA LEU A 131 -20.18 16.65 15.92
C LEU A 131 -19.08 17.70 15.89
N ALA A 132 -18.75 18.25 14.71
CA ALA A 132 -17.78 19.35 14.61
C ALA A 132 -18.27 20.61 15.35
N SER A 133 -19.59 20.86 15.41
CA SER A 133 -20.16 21.94 16.21
C SER A 133 -20.02 21.69 17.71
N ASP A 134 -19.89 20.43 18.12
CA ASP A 134 -19.61 20.01 19.49
C ASP A 134 -18.08 19.91 19.78
N GLY A 135 -17.23 20.31 18.83
CA GLY A 135 -15.76 20.26 18.97
C GLY A 135 -15.13 18.90 18.60
N ILE A 136 -15.90 17.96 18.08
CA ILE A 136 -15.43 16.62 17.66
C ILE A 136 -15.18 16.64 16.16
N TYR A 137 -13.92 16.64 15.76
CA TYR A 137 -13.51 16.76 14.35
C TYR A 137 -13.12 15.45 13.68
N PHE A 138 -12.91 14.40 14.47
CA PHE A 138 -12.53 13.07 13.98
C PHE A 138 -13.33 11.99 14.66
N LEU A 139 -13.64 10.96 13.87
CA LEU A 139 -14.20 9.70 14.34
C LEU A 139 -13.21 8.59 14.00
N SER A 140 -12.86 7.75 14.95
CA SER A 140 -12.20 6.49 14.65
C SER A 140 -13.20 5.50 14.10
N ALA A 141 -12.85 4.81 13.02
CA ALA A 141 -13.69 3.85 12.33
C ALA A 141 -13.03 2.49 12.29
N LYS A 142 -13.74 1.47 12.75
CA LYS A 142 -13.29 0.07 12.72
C LYS A 142 -14.26 -0.75 11.88
N CYS A 143 -13.71 -1.47 10.88
CA CYS A 143 -14.48 -2.41 10.06
C CYS A 143 -14.79 -3.67 10.86
N GLU A 144 -15.90 -4.34 10.54
CA GLU A 144 -16.30 -5.60 11.19
C GLU A 144 -15.31 -6.73 10.86
N SER A 145 -14.66 -6.69 9.70
CA SER A 145 -13.66 -7.67 9.28
C SER A 145 -12.54 -7.05 8.42
N ALA A 146 -11.40 -7.73 8.35
CA ALA A 146 -10.30 -7.36 7.47
C ALA A 146 -10.73 -7.35 5.98
N ALA A 147 -11.59 -8.30 5.57
CA ALA A 147 -12.10 -8.36 4.21
C ALA A 147 -12.91 -7.10 3.83
N GLN A 148 -13.68 -6.53 4.77
CA GLN A 148 -14.39 -5.26 4.54
C GLN A 148 -13.44 -4.08 4.43
N LYS A 149 -12.38 -4.05 5.25
CA LYS A 149 -11.34 -3.01 5.16
C LYS A 149 -10.65 -3.04 3.80
N ASP A 150 -10.38 -4.23 3.29
CA ASP A 150 -9.68 -4.43 2.02
C ASP A 150 -10.52 -4.02 0.80
N GLN A 151 -11.84 -3.91 0.93
CA GLN A 151 -12.74 -3.44 -0.11
C GLN A 151 -12.80 -1.91 -0.24
N ILE A 152 -12.38 -1.16 0.80
CA ILE A 152 -12.49 0.30 0.79
C ILE A 152 -11.56 0.88 -0.27
N PHE A 153 -12.09 1.76 -1.11
CA PHE A 153 -11.32 2.48 -2.13
C PHE A 153 -10.18 3.26 -1.49
N LYS A 154 -8.94 2.98 -1.92
CA LYS A 154 -7.73 3.62 -1.39
C LYS A 154 -6.83 4.12 -2.51
N VAL A 155 -6.34 5.34 -2.39
CA VAL A 155 -5.40 5.93 -3.33
C VAL A 155 -4.15 6.46 -2.63
N ALA A 156 -3.06 6.54 -3.38
CA ALA A 156 -1.85 7.27 -2.99
C ALA A 156 -1.63 8.42 -3.98
N PRO A 157 -1.54 9.69 -3.52
CA PRO A 157 -1.23 10.81 -4.40
C PRO A 157 0.23 10.74 -4.82
N LEU A 158 0.48 10.69 -6.14
CA LEU A 158 1.80 10.72 -6.76
C LEU A 158 2.23 12.16 -7.10
N GLN A 159 3.47 12.35 -7.52
CA GLN A 159 3.94 13.64 -8.04
C GLN A 159 3.07 14.09 -9.23
N ASN A 160 2.75 13.15 -10.14
CA ASN A 160 1.85 13.40 -11.26
C ASN A 160 0.72 12.33 -11.25
N GLY A 161 -0.50 12.73 -10.84
CA GLY A 161 -1.65 11.83 -10.79
C GLY A 161 -1.88 11.15 -9.45
N PHE A 162 -2.56 10.03 -9.48
CA PHE A 162 -2.92 9.21 -8.34
C PHE A 162 -2.70 7.74 -8.66
N LEU A 163 -2.34 6.99 -7.64
CA LEU A 163 -2.18 5.55 -7.70
C LEU A 163 -3.37 4.89 -7.00
N ILE A 164 -4.06 4.01 -7.68
CA ILE A 164 -5.15 3.24 -7.09
C ILE A 164 -4.54 2.04 -6.35
N VAL A 165 -4.57 2.10 -5.02
CA VAL A 165 -4.04 1.02 -4.17
C VAL A 165 -5.07 -0.09 -4.00
N GLN A 166 -6.36 0.26 -3.82
CA GLN A 166 -7.51 -0.64 -3.66
C GLN A 166 -8.73 -0.01 -4.32
N ASN A 167 -9.55 -0.76 -5.04
CA ASN A 167 -10.76 -0.23 -5.66
C ASN A 167 -11.90 -1.23 -5.83
N GLU A 168 -12.00 -2.27 -5.03
CA GLU A 168 -13.05 -3.29 -5.19
C GLU A 168 -14.47 -2.69 -5.17
N ASP A 169 -14.69 -1.62 -4.40
CA ASP A 169 -15.97 -0.91 -4.32
C ASP A 169 -16.38 -0.17 -5.61
N PHE A 170 -15.43 0.11 -6.52
CA PHE A 170 -15.65 0.90 -7.73
C PHE A 170 -15.41 0.13 -9.04
N LEU A 171 -15.24 -1.18 -8.94
CA LEU A 171 -15.15 -2.02 -10.14
C LEU A 171 -16.51 -2.09 -10.84
N SER A 172 -16.50 -2.03 -12.18
CA SER A 172 -17.70 -2.36 -12.95
C SER A 172 -18.10 -3.82 -12.73
N ASP A 173 -19.39 -4.13 -12.88
CA ASP A 173 -19.88 -5.50 -12.74
C ASP A 173 -19.13 -6.48 -13.64
N ALA A 174 -18.81 -6.07 -14.87
CA ALA A 174 -18.05 -6.88 -15.82
C ALA A 174 -16.60 -7.16 -15.34
N ALA A 175 -15.90 -6.14 -14.83
CA ALA A 175 -14.54 -6.30 -14.30
C ALA A 175 -14.55 -7.15 -13.02
N SER A 176 -15.50 -6.92 -12.11
CA SER A 176 -15.68 -7.71 -10.90
C SER A 176 -15.97 -9.18 -11.21
N ALA A 177 -16.88 -9.45 -12.15
CA ALA A 177 -17.18 -10.81 -12.59
C ALA A 177 -15.96 -11.49 -13.23
N TYR A 178 -15.20 -10.77 -14.06
CA TYR A 178 -13.99 -11.27 -14.70
C TYR A 178 -12.93 -11.68 -13.67
N LEU A 179 -12.67 -10.82 -12.67
CA LEU A 179 -11.72 -11.10 -11.58
C LEU A 179 -12.19 -12.28 -10.71
N LYS A 180 -13.47 -12.34 -10.35
CA LYS A 180 -14.03 -13.43 -9.52
C LYS A 180 -13.94 -14.80 -10.20
N ASN A 181 -14.09 -14.85 -11.52
CA ASN A 181 -14.07 -16.09 -12.29
C ASN A 181 -12.64 -16.52 -12.71
N SER A 182 -11.62 -15.70 -12.42
CA SER A 182 -10.24 -16.02 -12.76
C SER A 182 -9.56 -16.83 -11.65
N ASN A 183 -8.83 -17.88 -12.02
CA ASN A 183 -7.99 -18.64 -11.09
C ASN A 183 -6.75 -17.84 -10.65
N ASP A 184 -6.23 -16.97 -11.52
CA ASP A 184 -5.15 -16.03 -11.20
C ASP A 184 -5.67 -14.60 -11.35
N LYS A 185 -6.07 -14.02 -10.21
CA LYS A 185 -6.62 -12.68 -10.16
C LYS A 185 -5.60 -11.59 -10.57
N ASN A 186 -4.31 -11.78 -10.28
CA ASN A 186 -3.28 -10.81 -10.65
C ASN A 186 -2.99 -10.81 -12.16
N SER A 187 -3.05 -11.96 -12.81
CA SER A 187 -2.99 -12.03 -14.27
C SER A 187 -4.25 -11.48 -14.92
N ALA A 188 -5.43 -11.71 -14.33
CA ALA A 188 -6.67 -11.11 -14.81
C ALA A 188 -6.66 -9.58 -14.66
N LEU A 189 -6.16 -9.06 -13.54
CA LEU A 189 -6.01 -7.62 -13.31
C LEU A 189 -5.04 -6.98 -14.33
N PHE A 190 -3.93 -7.66 -14.61
CA PHE A 190 -3.00 -7.23 -15.66
C PHE A 190 -3.66 -7.19 -17.04
N ALA A 191 -4.45 -8.22 -17.40
CA ALA A 191 -5.19 -8.23 -18.67
C ALA A 191 -6.20 -7.08 -18.77
N LEU A 192 -6.89 -6.74 -17.66
CA LEU A 192 -7.78 -5.57 -17.61
C LEU A 192 -6.98 -4.26 -17.80
N THR A 193 -5.82 -4.13 -17.17
CA THR A 193 -4.94 -2.98 -17.33
C THR A 193 -4.41 -2.86 -18.77
N CYS A 194 -4.01 -3.98 -19.40
CA CYS A 194 -3.61 -3.98 -20.80
C CYS A 194 -4.76 -3.54 -21.73
N ARG A 195 -6.00 -3.93 -21.41
CA ARG A 195 -7.18 -3.49 -22.16
C ARG A 195 -7.45 -1.99 -21.97
N GLU A 196 -7.36 -1.49 -20.75
CA GLU A 196 -7.47 -0.07 -20.42
C GLU A 196 -6.46 0.78 -21.20
N LYS A 197 -5.21 0.33 -21.27
CA LYS A 197 -4.12 1.01 -22.00
C LYS A 197 -4.17 0.78 -23.52
N GLY A 198 -5.18 0.07 -24.03
CA GLY A 198 -5.36 -0.19 -25.45
C GLY A 198 -4.34 -1.15 -26.08
N VAL A 199 -3.54 -1.83 -25.26
CA VAL A 199 -2.46 -2.72 -25.72
C VAL A 199 -3.02 -4.01 -26.32
N LEU A 200 -4.10 -4.55 -25.74
CA LEU A 200 -4.74 -5.78 -26.27
C LEU A 200 -5.45 -5.60 -27.63
N ASN A 201 -5.70 -4.34 -28.03
CA ASN A 201 -6.31 -4.04 -29.33
C ASN A 201 -5.29 -4.04 -30.48
N ASP A 202 -4.00 -4.05 -30.14
CA ASP A 202 -2.89 -4.09 -31.09
C ASP A 202 -2.04 -5.35 -30.81
N SER A 203 -2.31 -6.42 -31.55
CA SER A 203 -1.63 -7.71 -31.39
C SER A 203 -0.12 -7.65 -31.59
N LYS A 204 0.41 -6.56 -32.14
CA LYS A 204 1.85 -6.38 -32.37
C LYS A 204 2.57 -5.75 -31.20
N LYS A 205 1.85 -5.10 -30.27
CA LYS A 205 2.48 -4.46 -29.10
C LYS A 205 2.92 -5.50 -28.08
N ARG A 206 4.15 -5.35 -27.64
CA ARG A 206 4.77 -6.14 -26.58
C ARG A 206 4.77 -5.35 -25.28
N VAL A 207 4.48 -6.00 -24.17
CA VAL A 207 4.34 -5.36 -22.86
C VAL A 207 5.38 -5.91 -21.91
N LEU A 208 6.20 -5.05 -21.34
CA LEU A 208 6.97 -5.39 -20.15
C LEU A 208 6.06 -5.21 -18.93
N ARG A 209 5.72 -6.31 -18.28
CA ARG A 209 5.07 -6.33 -16.98
C ARG A 209 6.13 -6.26 -15.89
N CYS A 210 6.02 -5.29 -15.00
CA CYS A 210 6.78 -5.21 -13.75
C CYS A 210 5.81 -5.29 -12.58
N PHE A 211 5.56 -6.50 -12.09
CA PHE A 211 4.67 -6.78 -10.97
C PHE A 211 5.48 -7.14 -9.73
N LEU A 212 5.36 -6.33 -8.66
CA LEU A 212 6.05 -6.52 -7.39
C LEU A 212 5.03 -6.75 -6.27
N GLY A 213 4.86 -8.03 -5.91
CA GLY A 213 3.80 -8.48 -5.02
C GLY A 213 4.09 -8.30 -3.53
N VAL A 214 3.04 -8.16 -2.74
CA VAL A 214 3.05 -8.37 -1.28
C VAL A 214 2.10 -9.53 -1.00
N GLY A 215 2.62 -10.66 -0.54
CA GLY A 215 1.85 -11.89 -0.43
C GLY A 215 1.52 -12.57 -1.77
N ALA A 216 2.24 -12.20 -2.83
CA ALA A 216 2.21 -12.81 -4.16
C ALA A 216 3.62 -12.79 -4.76
N ASP A 217 3.91 -13.72 -5.67
CA ASP A 217 5.19 -13.78 -6.36
C ASP A 217 5.38 -12.56 -7.28
N ASP A 218 6.62 -12.09 -7.38
CA ASP A 218 6.96 -11.04 -8.33
C ASP A 218 6.99 -11.61 -9.74
N GLU A 219 6.64 -10.76 -10.71
CA GLU A 219 6.75 -11.11 -12.12
C GLU A 219 7.29 -9.95 -12.94
N ILE A 220 8.50 -10.13 -13.46
CA ILE A 220 9.10 -9.23 -14.42
C ILE A 220 9.25 -10.01 -15.73
N ALA A 221 8.36 -9.74 -16.70
CA ALA A 221 8.24 -10.52 -17.92
C ALA A 221 7.78 -9.68 -19.10
N ILE A 222 8.24 -10.04 -20.31
CA ILE A 222 7.75 -9.46 -21.56
C ILE A 222 6.67 -10.37 -22.13
N TYR A 223 5.53 -9.78 -22.41
CA TYR A 223 4.37 -10.41 -23.06
C TYR A 223 4.28 -9.96 -24.51
N GLY A 224 4.21 -10.91 -25.42
CA GLY A 224 3.85 -10.74 -26.83
C GLY A 224 2.55 -11.45 -27.14
N GLU A 225 2.16 -11.49 -28.42
CA GLU A 225 0.88 -12.07 -28.88
C GLU A 225 0.63 -13.51 -28.39
N SER A 226 1.64 -14.36 -28.45
CA SER A 226 1.56 -15.77 -27.99
C SER A 226 2.79 -16.20 -27.19
N SER A 227 3.54 -15.23 -26.64
CA SER A 227 4.79 -15.50 -25.94
C SER A 227 4.87 -14.78 -24.61
N LYS A 228 5.52 -15.45 -23.65
CA LYS A 228 5.89 -14.85 -22.36
C LYS A 228 7.38 -15.14 -22.13
N LYS A 229 8.17 -14.10 -21.95
CA LYS A 229 9.60 -14.20 -21.63
C LYS A 229 9.82 -13.65 -20.23
N ILE A 230 10.10 -14.52 -19.27
CA ILE A 230 10.45 -14.13 -17.90
C ILE A 230 11.87 -13.55 -17.91
N LEU A 231 12.05 -12.37 -17.34
CA LEU A 231 13.32 -11.67 -17.25
C LEU A 231 14.04 -11.92 -15.93
N LEU A 232 13.31 -11.95 -14.82
CA LEU A 232 13.87 -12.22 -13.50
C LEU A 232 13.25 -13.47 -12.88
N LYS A 233 14.09 -14.23 -12.20
CA LYS A 233 13.72 -15.39 -11.40
C LYS A 233 14.13 -15.17 -9.96
N PHE A 234 13.41 -15.78 -9.03
CA PHE A 234 13.67 -15.69 -7.60
C PHE A 234 13.83 -17.10 -7.04
N ASP A 235 14.99 -17.37 -6.46
CA ASP A 235 15.28 -18.59 -5.71
C ASP A 235 15.72 -18.19 -4.30
N LEU A 236 14.71 -17.95 -3.44
CA LEU A 236 14.96 -17.57 -2.06
C LEU A 236 15.31 -18.81 -1.24
N PRO A 237 16.29 -18.71 -0.32
CA PRO A 237 16.58 -19.77 0.61
C PRO A 237 15.35 -20.11 1.46
N ARG A 238 15.17 -21.38 1.79
CA ARG A 238 14.01 -21.89 2.54
C ARG A 238 14.19 -21.88 4.04
N SER A 239 15.44 -21.62 4.49
CA SER A 239 15.79 -21.55 5.90
C SER A 239 16.89 -20.53 6.14
N PHE A 240 17.02 -20.13 7.41
CA PHE A 240 18.10 -19.25 7.84
C PHE A 240 19.48 -19.90 7.64
N ASP A 241 19.58 -21.21 7.83
CA ASP A 241 20.85 -21.92 7.62
C ASP A 241 21.27 -21.91 6.15
N GLU A 242 20.34 -22.11 5.21
CA GLU A 242 20.61 -21.96 3.78
C GLU A 242 21.03 -20.51 3.45
N LEU A 243 20.29 -19.52 3.95
CA LEU A 243 20.62 -18.12 3.76
C LEU A 243 22.02 -17.80 4.30
N LYS A 244 22.33 -18.25 5.51
CA LYS A 244 23.65 -18.08 6.13
C LYS A 244 24.75 -18.75 5.30
N ALA A 245 24.51 -19.96 4.79
CA ALA A 245 25.46 -20.64 3.94
C ALA A 245 25.73 -19.85 2.64
N GLN A 246 24.72 -19.28 2.00
CA GLN A 246 24.89 -18.41 0.83
C GLN A 246 25.66 -17.12 1.18
N ILE A 247 25.31 -16.46 2.29
CA ILE A 247 26.04 -15.26 2.75
C ILE A 247 27.51 -15.58 3.05
N CYS A 248 27.80 -16.73 3.65
CA CYS A 248 29.13 -17.15 4.06
C CYS A 248 29.89 -17.98 2.99
N ALA A 249 29.42 -17.99 1.75
CA ALA A 249 30.01 -18.81 0.68
C ALA A 249 31.47 -18.47 0.35
N ASP A 250 31.94 -17.28 0.73
CA ASP A 250 33.32 -16.83 0.60
C ASP A 250 33.84 -16.23 1.93
N GLU A 251 35.16 -16.02 2.01
CA GLU A 251 35.83 -15.51 3.21
C GLU A 251 35.32 -14.11 3.62
N THR A 252 35.02 -13.26 2.63
CA THR A 252 34.50 -11.90 2.89
C THR A 252 33.11 -11.94 3.49
N GLY A 253 32.21 -12.79 2.96
CA GLY A 253 30.88 -12.97 3.49
C GLY A 253 30.88 -13.61 4.88
N ALA A 254 31.76 -14.56 5.12
CA ALA A 254 31.91 -15.19 6.44
C ALA A 254 32.35 -14.18 7.52
N LYS A 255 33.37 -13.36 7.23
CA LYS A 255 33.83 -12.27 8.12
C LYS A 255 32.76 -11.20 8.33
N LEU A 256 32.01 -10.85 7.28
CA LEU A 256 30.91 -9.90 7.37
C LEU A 256 29.84 -10.43 8.32
N PHE A 257 29.41 -11.68 8.15
CA PHE A 257 28.39 -12.30 8.97
C PHE A 257 28.82 -12.42 10.44
N GLU A 258 30.09 -12.78 10.70
CA GLU A 258 30.65 -12.82 12.05
C GLU A 258 30.60 -11.45 12.73
N ASN A 259 31.12 -10.40 12.06
CA ASN A 259 31.09 -9.04 12.58
C ASN A 259 29.65 -8.53 12.81
N PHE A 260 28.73 -8.88 11.90
CA PHE A 260 27.33 -8.52 12.01
C PHE A 260 26.68 -9.19 13.22
N SER A 261 26.84 -10.51 13.36
CA SER A 261 26.27 -11.28 14.46
C SER A 261 26.83 -10.91 15.84
N ALA A 262 28.05 -10.36 15.87
CA ALA A 262 28.63 -9.83 17.10
C ALA A 262 27.96 -8.53 17.58
N LYS A 263 27.35 -7.76 16.65
CA LYS A 263 26.74 -6.45 16.93
C LYS A 263 25.21 -6.47 16.96
N PHE A 264 24.60 -7.34 16.17
CA PHE A 264 23.15 -7.43 15.97
C PHE A 264 22.62 -8.76 16.50
N ASN A 265 21.48 -8.71 17.19
CA ASN A 265 20.81 -9.92 17.66
C ASN A 265 20.01 -10.55 16.51
N VAL A 266 20.49 -11.65 15.96
CA VAL A 266 19.86 -12.36 14.85
C VAL A 266 18.86 -13.38 15.37
N ASP A 267 17.56 -13.15 15.13
CA ASP A 267 16.49 -14.10 15.45
C ASP A 267 16.27 -15.06 14.27
N ALA A 268 17.01 -16.16 14.27
CA ALA A 268 16.96 -17.19 13.24
C ALA A 268 15.56 -17.79 13.07
N ALA A 269 14.81 -17.98 14.18
CA ALA A 269 13.48 -18.60 14.13
C ALA A 269 12.46 -17.70 13.40
N LYS A 270 12.51 -16.39 13.63
CA LYS A 270 11.67 -15.44 12.91
C LYS A 270 12.05 -15.31 11.44
N ILE A 271 13.34 -15.37 11.12
CA ILE A 271 13.79 -15.36 9.71
C ILE A 271 13.31 -16.63 9.01
N ASP A 272 13.38 -17.80 9.64
CA ASP A 272 12.82 -19.05 9.12
C ASP A 272 11.31 -18.95 8.87
N GLU A 273 10.56 -18.33 9.76
CA GLU A 273 9.13 -18.10 9.60
C GLU A 273 8.84 -17.21 8.36
N ILE A 274 9.60 -16.12 8.19
CA ILE A 274 9.51 -15.24 7.05
C ILE A 274 9.83 -16.00 5.75
N LEU A 275 10.94 -16.73 5.70
CA LEU A 275 11.38 -17.47 4.51
C LEU A 275 10.39 -18.56 4.10
N LYS A 276 9.76 -19.25 5.06
CA LYS A 276 8.72 -20.27 4.81
C LYS A 276 7.42 -19.67 4.26
N SER A 277 7.09 -18.45 4.66
CA SER A 277 5.87 -17.75 4.26
C SER A 277 6.09 -16.76 3.10
N ALA A 278 7.36 -16.45 2.77
CA ALA A 278 7.70 -15.48 1.74
C ALA A 278 7.33 -15.99 0.36
N ASN A 279 6.69 -15.13 -0.40
CA ASN A 279 6.56 -15.30 -1.84
C ASN A 279 7.89 -15.03 -2.55
N ALA A 280 8.07 -15.61 -3.73
CA ALA A 280 9.26 -15.40 -4.55
C ALA A 280 9.28 -13.96 -5.07
N GLY A 281 10.13 -13.09 -4.47
CA GLY A 281 10.18 -11.69 -4.85
C GLY A 281 10.99 -10.79 -3.93
N PHE A 282 11.08 -9.52 -4.31
CA PHE A 282 11.83 -8.49 -3.58
C PHE A 282 11.23 -8.18 -2.21
N TYR A 283 9.91 -8.33 -2.05
CA TYR A 283 9.27 -8.13 -0.75
C TYR A 283 9.75 -9.15 0.29
N GLY A 284 10.00 -10.41 -0.12
CA GLY A 284 10.59 -11.44 0.74
C GLY A 284 11.99 -11.03 1.21
N ILE A 285 12.85 -10.57 0.29
CA ILE A 285 14.21 -10.10 0.60
C ILE A 285 14.15 -8.88 1.54
N PHE A 286 13.25 -7.94 1.27
CA PHE A 286 13.05 -6.75 2.11
C PHE A 286 12.58 -7.11 3.53
N SER A 287 11.69 -8.11 3.65
CA SER A 287 11.19 -8.61 4.94
C SER A 287 12.31 -9.28 5.75
N VAL A 288 13.15 -10.09 5.09
CA VAL A 288 14.31 -10.69 5.72
C VAL A 288 15.29 -9.61 6.20
N ALA A 289 15.59 -8.59 5.38
CA ALA A 289 16.46 -7.50 5.77
C ALA A 289 15.90 -6.70 6.97
N ALA A 290 14.59 -6.46 7.00
CA ALA A 290 13.91 -5.80 8.12
C ALA A 290 14.07 -6.56 9.44
N GLN A 291 13.83 -7.86 9.40
CA GLN A 291 13.96 -8.74 10.56
C GLN A 291 15.42 -8.90 10.99
N LEU A 292 16.31 -9.12 10.02
CA LEU A 292 17.74 -9.38 10.27
C LEU A 292 18.43 -8.19 10.96
N ILE A 293 18.12 -6.96 10.54
CA ILE A 293 18.85 -5.76 10.98
C ILE A 293 18.14 -5.05 12.14
N TRP A 294 16.81 -4.94 12.09
CA TRP A 294 16.04 -4.16 13.07
C TRP A 294 15.10 -4.99 13.96
N GLY A 295 14.96 -6.30 13.70
CA GLY A 295 13.98 -7.13 14.43
C GLY A 295 12.53 -6.63 14.21
N ARG A 296 12.25 -6.06 13.04
CA ARG A 296 10.96 -5.46 12.66
C ARG A 296 10.41 -6.10 11.41
N ASP A 297 9.12 -5.86 11.14
CA ASP A 297 8.47 -6.25 9.91
C ASP A 297 8.77 -5.31 8.73
N ALA A 298 8.45 -5.75 7.52
CA ALA A 298 8.62 -4.96 6.31
C ALA A 298 7.75 -3.68 6.31
N ALA A 299 6.57 -3.69 6.94
CA ALA A 299 5.67 -2.53 7.00
C ALA A 299 6.32 -1.36 7.75
N PHE A 300 7.08 -1.66 8.83
CA PHE A 300 7.88 -0.66 9.54
C PHE A 300 8.89 0.02 8.61
N LEU A 301 9.63 -0.76 7.81
CA LEU A 301 10.60 -0.19 6.87
C LEU A 301 9.94 0.54 5.69
N MET A 302 8.79 0.07 5.19
CA MET A 302 8.03 0.80 4.17
C MET A 302 7.62 2.19 4.66
N ALA A 303 7.11 2.28 5.89
CA ALA A 303 6.80 3.56 6.51
C ALA A 303 8.05 4.43 6.74
N ALA A 304 9.20 3.83 7.07
CA ALA A 304 10.46 4.54 7.21
C ALA A 304 10.95 5.13 5.86
N ALA A 305 10.79 4.39 4.76
CA ALA A 305 11.10 4.87 3.41
C ALA A 305 10.24 6.07 3.02
N GLU A 306 8.93 6.01 3.28
CA GLU A 306 8.01 7.12 3.02
C GLU A 306 8.35 8.38 3.84
N ASP A 307 8.92 8.21 5.02
CA ASP A 307 9.31 9.35 5.88
C ASP A 307 10.73 9.88 5.59
N PHE A 308 11.51 9.25 4.77
CA PHE A 308 12.86 9.72 4.44
C PHE A 308 12.80 11.05 3.69
N ALA A 309 13.46 12.09 4.19
CA ALA A 309 13.45 13.42 3.59
C ALA A 309 14.63 13.66 2.63
N GLY A 310 15.60 12.75 2.58
CA GLY A 310 16.78 12.87 1.71
C GLY A 310 16.51 12.48 0.26
N GLY A 311 17.42 12.88 -0.63
CA GLY A 311 17.33 12.57 -2.06
C GLY A 311 18.04 11.29 -2.49
N LYS A 312 18.87 10.68 -1.64
CA LYS A 312 19.63 9.45 -1.92
C LYS A 312 19.70 8.57 -0.68
N GLY A 313 19.45 7.27 -0.88
CA GLY A 313 19.62 6.23 0.14
C GLY A 313 21.00 5.56 0.10
N VAL A 314 21.18 4.50 0.87
CA VAL A 314 22.31 3.59 0.70
C VAL A 314 22.18 2.86 -0.64
N ARG A 315 23.29 2.48 -1.24
CA ARG A 315 23.27 1.73 -2.50
C ARG A 315 23.42 0.23 -2.22
N LEU A 316 22.34 -0.51 -2.43
CA LEU A 316 22.35 -1.95 -2.27
C LEU A 316 22.72 -2.65 -3.59
N ASP A 317 23.33 -3.82 -3.48
CA ASP A 317 23.90 -4.56 -4.59
C ASP A 317 22.85 -5.49 -5.22
N PHE A 318 21.96 -4.91 -6.04
CA PHE A 318 20.97 -5.66 -6.82
C PHE A 318 21.64 -6.19 -8.09
N CYS A 319 21.70 -7.51 -8.22
CA CYS A 319 22.23 -8.19 -9.40
C CYS A 319 21.57 -9.53 -9.62
N THR A 320 21.77 -10.10 -10.82
CA THR A 320 21.38 -11.44 -11.19
C THR A 320 22.61 -12.30 -11.50
N ASP A 321 22.43 -13.60 -11.46
CA ASP A 321 23.35 -14.55 -12.07
C ASP A 321 23.17 -14.64 -13.60
N GLU A 322 23.94 -15.50 -14.24
CA GLU A 322 23.90 -15.75 -15.69
C GLU A 322 22.53 -16.32 -16.16
N CYS A 323 21.77 -16.94 -15.27
CA CYS A 323 20.45 -17.52 -15.53
C CYS A 323 19.29 -16.54 -15.30
N GLY A 324 19.59 -15.31 -14.87
CA GLY A 324 18.60 -14.27 -14.52
C GLY A 324 17.98 -14.46 -13.13
N CYS A 325 18.60 -15.25 -12.24
CA CYS A 325 18.20 -15.37 -10.85
C CYS A 325 18.73 -14.21 -10.00
N VAL A 326 17.85 -13.57 -9.25
CA VAL A 326 18.19 -12.48 -8.31
C VAL A 326 19.04 -13.04 -7.18
N GLN A 327 20.19 -12.43 -6.93
CA GLN A 327 21.14 -12.84 -5.88
C GLN A 327 20.79 -12.17 -4.54
N ALA A 328 19.88 -12.79 -3.80
CA ALA A 328 19.39 -12.27 -2.51
C ALA A 328 20.51 -12.12 -1.46
N ASP A 329 21.50 -13.02 -1.47
CA ASP A 329 22.65 -12.97 -0.59
C ASP A 329 23.49 -11.70 -0.75
N LYS A 330 23.70 -11.23 -1.99
CA LYS A 330 24.45 -9.99 -2.25
C LYS A 330 23.70 -8.75 -1.78
N ILE A 331 22.38 -8.72 -1.98
CA ILE A 331 21.54 -7.64 -1.46
C ILE A 331 21.64 -7.60 0.07
N LEU A 332 21.53 -8.76 0.74
CA LEU A 332 21.60 -8.85 2.19
C LEU A 332 23.02 -8.57 2.73
N ARG A 333 24.10 -8.99 2.04
CA ARG A 333 25.48 -8.64 2.42
C ARG A 333 25.68 -7.12 2.37
N SER A 334 25.24 -6.44 1.32
CA SER A 334 25.33 -4.98 1.25
C SER A 334 24.49 -4.31 2.33
N ALA A 335 23.28 -4.84 2.63
CA ALA A 335 22.44 -4.39 3.72
C ALA A 335 23.12 -4.50 5.09
N MET A 336 23.73 -5.65 5.40
CA MET A 336 24.50 -5.88 6.62
C MET A 336 25.69 -4.93 6.74
N SER A 337 26.41 -4.69 5.64
CA SER A 337 27.55 -3.76 5.59
C SER A 337 27.13 -2.34 5.95
N TYR A 338 26.02 -1.85 5.38
CA TYR A 338 25.51 -0.52 5.71
C TYR A 338 24.97 -0.42 7.14
N ALA A 339 24.34 -1.48 7.65
CA ALA A 339 23.93 -1.54 9.07
C ALA A 339 25.13 -1.47 10.02
N LEU A 340 26.21 -2.19 9.73
CA LEU A 340 27.46 -2.12 10.49
C LEU A 340 28.08 -0.71 10.45
N ALA A 341 27.97 -0.02 9.30
CA ALA A 341 28.42 1.36 9.13
C ALA A 341 27.50 2.40 9.80
N GLY A 342 26.38 1.97 10.43
CA GLY A 342 25.49 2.86 11.18
C GLY A 342 24.37 3.50 10.35
N ALA A 343 24.04 2.96 9.20
CA ALA A 343 22.88 3.41 8.45
C ALA A 343 21.60 3.20 9.29
N ASN A 344 20.77 4.25 9.40
CA ASN A 344 19.49 4.15 10.09
C ASN A 344 18.40 3.56 9.18
N GLU A 345 17.27 3.19 9.79
CA GLU A 345 16.15 2.53 9.11
C GLU A 345 15.60 3.30 7.90
N LYS A 346 15.56 4.65 7.97
CA LYS A 346 15.02 5.47 6.87
C LYS A 346 15.95 5.52 5.68
N LEU A 347 17.25 5.72 5.96
CA LEU A 347 18.29 5.77 4.93
C LEU A 347 18.40 4.43 4.20
N PHE A 348 18.31 3.33 4.96
CA PHE A 348 18.30 1.99 4.42
C PHE A 348 17.04 1.69 3.61
N ALA A 349 15.86 1.90 4.21
CA ALA A 349 14.60 1.55 3.59
C ALA A 349 14.38 2.32 2.27
N PHE A 350 14.68 3.61 2.26
CA PHE A 350 14.66 4.38 1.03
C PHE A 350 15.73 3.90 0.04
N GLY A 351 16.94 3.57 0.51
CA GLY A 351 18.03 3.04 -0.30
C GLY A 351 17.70 1.70 -0.96
N PHE A 352 16.92 0.85 -0.32
CA PHE A 352 16.41 -0.39 -0.92
C PHE A 352 15.56 -0.07 -2.15
N PHE A 353 14.56 0.81 -2.02
CA PHE A 353 13.69 1.18 -3.14
C PHE A 353 14.43 2.00 -4.21
N ASP A 354 15.34 2.89 -3.82
CA ASP A 354 16.17 3.65 -4.75
C ASP A 354 17.05 2.72 -5.60
N SER A 355 17.76 1.78 -4.96
CA SER A 355 18.61 0.79 -5.66
C SER A 355 17.79 -0.17 -6.52
N LEU A 356 16.65 -0.66 -6.02
CA LEU A 356 15.74 -1.50 -6.77
C LEU A 356 15.20 -0.77 -8.01
N SER A 357 14.87 0.53 -7.86
CA SER A 357 14.38 1.34 -8.98
C SER A 357 15.43 1.48 -10.09
N TYR A 358 16.69 1.71 -9.74
CA TYR A 358 17.78 1.72 -10.71
C TYR A 358 17.95 0.37 -11.38
N PHE A 359 17.99 -0.72 -10.61
CA PHE A 359 18.13 -2.07 -11.14
C PHE A 359 17.03 -2.42 -12.15
N LEU A 360 15.79 -2.11 -11.84
CA LEU A 360 14.64 -2.38 -12.73
C LEU A 360 14.63 -1.44 -13.95
N SER A 361 15.04 -0.20 -13.78
CA SER A 361 15.19 0.75 -14.90
C SER A 361 16.30 0.35 -15.85
N ASP A 362 17.45 -0.08 -15.34
CA ASP A 362 18.59 -0.55 -16.14
C ASP A 362 18.18 -1.83 -16.91
N LEU A 363 17.46 -2.77 -16.27
CA LEU A 363 16.91 -3.95 -16.92
C LEU A 363 15.92 -3.59 -18.05
N ALA A 364 15.07 -2.60 -17.85
CA ALA A 364 14.15 -2.11 -18.88
C ALA A 364 14.91 -1.47 -20.04
N ASP A 365 15.96 -0.70 -19.78
CA ASP A 365 16.80 -0.05 -20.82
C ASP A 365 17.57 -1.09 -21.65
N GLU A 366 18.11 -2.12 -21.01
CA GLU A 366 18.76 -3.26 -21.72
C GLU A 366 17.80 -4.01 -22.64
N ARG A 367 16.49 -3.97 -22.37
CA ARG A 367 15.44 -4.68 -23.10
C ARG A 367 14.53 -3.77 -23.90
N LYS A 368 14.87 -2.50 -24.07
CA LYS A 368 13.99 -1.49 -24.71
C LYS A 368 13.51 -1.85 -26.12
N GLU A 369 14.27 -2.66 -26.86
CA GLU A 369 13.90 -3.14 -28.20
C GLU A 369 12.94 -4.35 -28.13
N ASP A 370 12.73 -4.93 -26.95
CA ASP A 370 11.93 -6.13 -26.74
C ASP A 370 10.47 -5.82 -26.34
N PHE A 371 10.14 -4.56 -25.99
CA PHE A 371 8.79 -4.16 -25.58
C PHE A 371 8.45 -2.71 -26.03
N ASP A 372 7.15 -2.42 -26.09
CA ASP A 372 6.62 -1.13 -26.53
C ASP A 372 5.99 -0.33 -25.36
N VAL A 373 5.49 -1.02 -24.33
CA VAL A 373 4.81 -0.44 -23.17
C VAL A 373 5.32 -1.11 -21.89
N LEU A 374 5.47 -0.33 -20.81
CA LEU A 374 5.83 -0.82 -19.48
C LEU A 374 4.66 -0.63 -18.51
N ILE A 375 4.15 -1.72 -17.96
CA ILE A 375 3.04 -1.70 -17.00
C ILE A 375 3.54 -2.12 -15.62
N PHE A 376 3.34 -1.23 -14.64
CA PHE A 376 3.60 -1.50 -13.23
C PHE A 376 2.38 -2.05 -12.51
N GLY A 377 2.60 -2.96 -11.56
CA GLY A 377 1.59 -3.50 -10.67
C GLY A 377 2.23 -4.15 -9.44
N GLY A 378 1.41 -4.58 -8.50
CA GLY A 378 1.86 -5.20 -7.26
C GLY A 378 1.90 -4.24 -6.08
N ALA A 379 1.57 -4.75 -4.88
CA ALA A 379 1.36 -3.94 -3.70
C ALA A 379 2.63 -3.32 -3.10
N MET A 380 3.84 -3.72 -3.53
CA MET A 380 5.06 -3.01 -3.15
C MET A 380 5.07 -1.55 -3.63
N PHE A 381 4.37 -1.24 -4.74
CA PHE A 381 4.22 0.13 -5.23
C PHE A 381 3.21 0.97 -4.43
N SER A 382 2.57 0.44 -3.40
CA SER A 382 1.64 1.22 -2.56
C SER A 382 2.27 2.42 -1.86
N GLY A 383 3.60 2.42 -1.73
CA GLY A 383 4.39 3.56 -1.28
C GLY A 383 4.56 4.61 -2.40
N ARG A 384 4.15 5.86 -2.10
CA ARG A 384 4.25 6.98 -3.05
C ARG A 384 5.66 7.18 -3.60
N LYS A 385 6.67 7.14 -2.72
CA LYS A 385 8.05 7.44 -3.13
C LYS A 385 8.62 6.43 -4.11
N PHE A 386 8.34 5.14 -3.87
CA PHE A 386 8.81 4.09 -4.77
C PHE A 386 8.12 4.19 -6.13
N ALA A 387 6.81 4.39 -6.15
CA ALA A 387 6.06 4.58 -7.39
C ALA A 387 6.53 5.82 -8.17
N ASP A 388 6.74 6.96 -7.50
CA ASP A 388 7.27 8.18 -8.11
C ASP A 388 8.71 7.99 -8.65
N LEU A 389 9.57 7.24 -7.95
CA LEU A 389 10.93 6.90 -8.42
C LEU A 389 10.88 6.07 -9.70
N MET A 390 10.06 5.03 -9.74
CA MET A 390 9.93 4.18 -10.93
C MET A 390 9.40 4.96 -12.13
N LEU A 391 8.34 5.76 -11.98
CA LEU A 391 7.84 6.62 -13.05
C LEU A 391 8.87 7.62 -13.54
N LYS A 392 9.67 8.18 -12.62
CA LYS A 392 10.74 9.13 -12.96
C LYS A 392 11.88 8.47 -13.73
N LEU A 393 12.34 7.30 -13.30
CA LEU A 393 13.47 6.61 -13.96
C LEU A 393 13.04 5.98 -15.28
N CYS A 394 11.83 5.47 -15.36
CA CYS A 394 11.27 4.85 -16.58
C CYS A 394 10.55 5.86 -17.50
N LYS A 395 10.74 7.18 -17.32
CA LYS A 395 10.05 8.23 -18.10
C LYS A 395 10.29 8.18 -19.63
N ASN A 396 11.37 7.53 -20.08
CA ASN A 396 11.71 7.38 -21.50
C ASN A 396 10.91 6.23 -22.16
N PHE A 397 10.21 5.42 -21.36
CA PHE A 397 9.32 4.38 -21.81
C PHE A 397 7.87 4.84 -21.70
N ASP A 398 6.95 4.20 -22.41
CA ASP A 398 5.52 4.34 -22.15
C ASP A 398 5.16 3.56 -20.87
N ALA A 399 5.57 4.13 -19.74
CA ALA A 399 5.52 3.49 -18.42
C ALA A 399 4.35 4.04 -17.60
N SER A 400 3.48 3.15 -17.11
CA SER A 400 2.29 3.56 -16.34
C SER A 400 1.80 2.51 -15.36
N PHE A 401 1.04 2.97 -14.37
CA PHE A 401 0.10 2.17 -13.59
C PHE A 401 -1.27 2.19 -14.26
N SER A 402 -2.19 1.33 -13.79
CA SER A 402 -3.60 1.46 -14.17
C SER A 402 -4.22 2.74 -13.60
N ASP A 403 -5.11 3.36 -14.37
CA ASP A 403 -5.92 4.50 -13.93
C ASP A 403 -7.26 4.08 -13.31
N SER A 404 -7.66 2.80 -13.49
CA SER A 404 -8.96 2.28 -13.06
C SER A 404 -8.88 1.09 -12.11
N PHE A 405 -7.75 0.38 -12.08
CA PHE A 405 -7.61 -0.87 -11.33
C PHE A 405 -6.57 -0.78 -10.22
N ALA A 406 -6.79 -1.55 -9.15
CA ALA A 406 -5.86 -1.66 -8.04
C ALA A 406 -4.51 -2.23 -8.46
N LEU A 407 -3.48 -1.95 -7.67
CA LEU A 407 -2.12 -2.45 -7.90
C LEU A 407 -2.01 -3.97 -7.88
N GLN A 408 -2.81 -4.62 -7.04
CA GLN A 408 -2.80 -6.06 -6.80
C GLN A 408 -4.20 -6.52 -6.43
N ALA A 409 -4.61 -7.65 -6.98
CA ALA A 409 -5.85 -8.32 -6.60
C ALA A 409 -5.72 -9.01 -5.23
N ARG A 410 -6.80 -9.07 -4.49
CA ARG A 410 -6.87 -9.67 -3.15
C ARG A 410 -7.81 -10.87 -3.10
#